data_94c0277cfea58a05e9fe3b584456d157
#
_entry.id   94c0277cfea58a05e9fe3b584456d157
#
_cell.length_a   1.000
_cell.length_b   1.000
_cell.length_c   1.000
_cell.angle_alpha   90.00
_cell.angle_beta   90.00
_cell.angle_gamma   90.00
#
_symmetry.space_group_name_H-M   'P 1'
#
loop_
_entity.id
_entity.type
_entity.pdbx_description
1 polymer ?
#
loop_
_entity_poly.entity_id
_entity_poly.type
_entity_poly.pdbx_seq_one_letter_code
_entity_poly.pdbx_strand_id
1 'polypeptide(L)'
;MPQSTDLISSIQDQFIDIIEVYANYFVKLSAKNHSPKNITVAVFKANIENLEKFRIKELKKLNDKDIEKKFNPTSINYISRSLDVPRETIRRNILTLVDNSELIRSDEGLFVSEKWIKKNIDKIISEVIDLIDKSNDLTKKIDRKS
;
A
#
# COMPACT_ATOMS: atom_id res chain seq x y z
N MET A 1 -15.25 9.53 -21.72
CA MET A 1 -14.43 8.91 -20.64
C MET A 1 -13.42 9.91 -20.12
N PRO A 2 -13.28 10.07 -18.81
CA PRO A 2 -12.21 10.90 -18.31
C PRO A 2 -10.86 10.32 -18.71
N GLN A 3 -9.93 11.17 -19.07
CA GLN A 3 -8.57 10.78 -19.36
C GLN A 3 -7.89 10.28 -18.08
N SER A 4 -6.85 9.46 -18.22
CA SER A 4 -6.11 8.88 -17.09
C SER A 4 -5.69 9.94 -16.06
N THR A 5 -5.29 11.13 -16.53
CA THR A 5 -4.91 12.27 -15.68
C THR A 5 -6.06 12.77 -14.81
N ASP A 6 -7.27 12.85 -15.36
CA ASP A 6 -8.46 13.29 -14.62
C ASP A 6 -8.86 12.26 -13.57
N LEU A 7 -8.74 10.98 -13.91
CA LEU A 7 -9.03 9.90 -12.99
C LEU A 7 -8.00 9.85 -11.85
N ILE A 8 -6.72 10.08 -12.14
CA ILE A 8 -5.67 10.17 -11.12
C ILE A 8 -5.98 11.32 -10.15
N SER A 9 -6.32 12.50 -10.67
CA SER A 9 -6.67 13.66 -9.84
C SER A 9 -7.89 13.38 -8.97
N SER A 10 -8.90 12.74 -9.54
CA SER A 10 -10.11 12.35 -8.81
C SER A 10 -9.80 11.39 -7.67
N ILE A 11 -8.96 10.37 -7.91
CA ILE A 11 -8.57 9.40 -6.89
C ILE A 11 -7.74 10.08 -5.80
N GLN A 12 -6.81 10.99 -6.16
CA GLN A 12 -5.99 11.71 -5.18
C GLN A 12 -6.82 12.56 -4.23
N ASP A 13 -8.02 12.98 -4.63
CA ASP A 13 -8.95 13.71 -3.77
C ASP A 13 -9.78 12.79 -2.87
N GLN A 14 -9.71 11.48 -3.06
CA GLN A 14 -10.43 10.52 -2.24
C GLN A 14 -9.66 10.17 -0.97
N PHE A 15 -10.35 9.50 -0.06
CA PHE A 15 -9.74 9.00 1.17
C PHE A 15 -8.90 7.76 0.90
N ILE A 16 -8.01 7.49 1.83
CA ILE A 16 -7.05 6.40 1.77
C ILE A 16 -7.69 5.00 1.69
N ASP A 17 -8.98 4.88 2.01
CA ASP A 17 -9.71 3.61 1.98
C ASP A 17 -9.68 2.93 0.60
N ILE A 18 -9.60 3.69 -0.49
CA ILE A 18 -9.43 3.14 -1.83
C ILE A 18 -8.10 2.38 -1.94
N ILE A 19 -7.03 2.98 -1.44
CA ILE A 19 -5.71 2.36 -1.40
C ILE A 19 -5.70 1.15 -0.46
N GLU A 20 -6.41 1.24 0.66
CA GLU A 20 -6.52 0.14 1.62
C GLU A 20 -7.16 -1.11 0.97
N VAL A 21 -8.23 -0.93 0.22
CA VAL A 21 -8.86 -2.04 -0.51
C VAL A 21 -7.88 -2.68 -1.49
N TYR A 22 -7.15 -1.87 -2.25
CA TYR A 22 -6.11 -2.36 -3.15
C TYR A 22 -5.03 -3.13 -2.39
N ALA A 23 -4.51 -2.56 -1.31
CA ALA A 23 -3.44 -3.18 -0.52
C ALA A 23 -3.88 -4.50 0.10
N ASN A 24 -5.12 -4.60 0.58
CA ASN A 24 -5.69 -5.85 1.07
C ASN A 24 -5.69 -6.93 0.01
N TYR A 25 -6.13 -6.59 -1.19
CA TYR A 25 -6.18 -7.51 -2.31
C TYR A 25 -4.78 -7.94 -2.73
N PHE A 26 -3.85 -6.99 -2.83
CA PHE A 26 -2.46 -7.24 -3.18
C PHE A 26 -1.80 -8.22 -2.20
N VAL A 27 -1.96 -8.01 -0.90
CA VAL A 27 -1.37 -8.87 0.14
C VAL A 27 -1.90 -10.30 0.02
N LYS A 28 -3.20 -10.46 -0.22
CA LYS A 28 -3.80 -11.80 -0.39
C LYS A 28 -3.22 -12.53 -1.60
N LEU A 29 -2.99 -11.82 -2.71
CA LEU A 29 -2.39 -12.41 -3.91
C LEU A 29 -0.91 -12.70 -3.73
N SER A 30 -0.26 -12.05 -2.77
CA SER A 30 1.18 -12.15 -2.53
C SER A 30 1.54 -13.18 -1.45
N ALA A 31 0.58 -13.98 -1.00
CA ALA A 31 0.84 -15.01 0.01
C ALA A 31 2.03 -15.88 -0.42
N LYS A 32 2.93 -16.16 0.55
CA LYS A 32 4.18 -16.92 0.37
C LYS A 32 5.25 -16.20 -0.45
N ASN A 33 5.01 -14.96 -0.85
CA ASN A 33 5.99 -14.17 -1.59
C ASN A 33 6.63 -13.13 -0.66
N HIS A 34 7.95 -13.22 -0.46
CA HIS A 34 8.69 -12.36 0.45
C HIS A 34 9.56 -11.31 -0.27
N SER A 35 9.25 -10.98 -1.52
CA SER A 35 10.00 -9.95 -2.24
C SER A 35 9.92 -8.61 -1.50
N PRO A 36 10.93 -7.72 -1.65
CA PRO A 36 10.92 -6.41 -1.00
C PRO A 36 9.63 -5.62 -1.28
N LYS A 37 9.14 -5.64 -2.51
CA LYS A 37 7.89 -4.97 -2.88
C LYS A 37 6.72 -5.49 -2.06
N ASN A 38 6.58 -6.79 -1.94
CA ASN A 38 5.46 -7.40 -1.22
C ASN A 38 5.52 -7.10 0.27
N ILE A 39 6.72 -7.12 0.84
CA ILE A 39 6.92 -6.80 2.26
C ILE A 39 6.56 -5.34 2.53
N THR A 40 7.03 -4.41 1.71
CA THR A 40 6.73 -2.98 1.91
C THR A 40 5.24 -2.68 1.74
N VAL A 41 4.57 -3.28 0.77
CA VAL A 41 3.12 -3.11 0.60
C VAL A 41 2.36 -3.69 1.80
N ALA A 42 2.79 -4.83 2.33
CA ALA A 42 2.18 -5.42 3.53
C ALA A 42 2.34 -4.51 4.76
N VAL A 43 3.52 -3.90 4.92
CA VAL A 43 3.75 -2.91 5.99
C VAL A 43 2.85 -1.70 5.78
N PHE A 44 2.79 -1.16 4.57
CA PHE A 44 1.95 -0.01 4.25
C PHE A 44 0.47 -0.31 4.53
N LYS A 45 -0.02 -1.46 4.09
CA LYS A 45 -1.39 -1.90 4.38
C LYS A 45 -1.70 -1.85 5.89
N ALA A 46 -0.82 -2.43 6.70
CA ALA A 46 -0.99 -2.43 8.15
C ALA A 46 -0.94 -1.01 8.74
N ASN A 47 -0.07 -0.16 8.20
CA ASN A 47 0.08 1.22 8.66
C ASN A 47 -1.18 2.07 8.40
N ILE A 48 -1.88 1.83 7.29
CA ILE A 48 -3.03 2.64 6.90
C ILE A 48 -4.37 2.02 7.28
N GLU A 49 -4.37 0.84 7.85
CA GLU A 49 -5.60 0.12 8.19
C GLU A 49 -6.51 0.97 9.09
N ASN A 50 -7.75 1.18 8.64
CA ASN A 50 -8.76 1.99 9.34
C ASN A 50 -8.43 3.48 9.47
N LEU A 51 -7.51 4.01 8.66
CA LEU A 51 -7.19 5.45 8.65
C LEU A 51 -8.06 6.20 7.63
N GLU A 52 -9.35 6.33 7.91
CA GLU A 52 -10.31 6.94 6.99
C GLU A 52 -10.19 8.45 6.82
N LYS A 53 -9.40 9.11 7.66
CA LYS A 53 -9.32 10.58 7.71
C LYS A 53 -8.32 11.20 6.73
N PHE A 54 -7.50 10.39 6.06
CA PHE A 54 -6.49 10.89 5.15
C PHE A 54 -6.94 10.88 3.71
N ARG A 55 -6.72 12.01 3.03
CA ARG A 55 -6.79 12.05 1.57
C ARG A 55 -5.48 11.58 0.99
N ILE A 56 -5.54 10.95 -0.18
CA ILE A 56 -4.35 10.38 -0.82
C ILE A 56 -3.30 11.44 -1.10
N LYS A 57 -3.71 12.65 -1.52
CA LYS A 57 -2.76 13.75 -1.75
C LYS A 57 -2.00 14.19 -0.50
N GLU A 58 -2.59 13.98 0.68
CA GLU A 58 -1.94 14.33 1.95
C GLU A 58 -0.78 13.38 2.25
N LEU A 59 -0.81 12.15 1.74
CA LEU A 59 0.26 11.18 1.93
C LEU A 59 1.60 11.71 1.41
N LYS A 60 1.58 12.42 0.29
CA LYS A 60 2.79 12.95 -0.34
C LYS A 60 3.46 14.05 0.48
N LYS A 61 2.75 14.64 1.44
CA LYS A 61 3.23 15.73 2.28
C LYS A 61 3.76 15.28 3.63
N LEU A 62 3.57 14.00 3.98
CA LEU A 62 4.00 13.48 5.26
C LEU A 62 5.52 13.28 5.30
N ASN A 63 6.15 13.75 6.36
CA ASN A 63 7.53 13.38 6.67
C ASN A 63 7.56 12.18 7.62
N ASP A 64 8.73 11.63 7.90
CA ASP A 64 8.87 10.45 8.75
C ASP A 64 8.26 10.64 10.14
N LYS A 65 8.38 11.83 10.72
CA LYS A 65 7.79 12.13 12.04
C LYS A 65 6.27 12.11 11.99
N ASP A 66 5.69 12.66 10.92
CA ASP A 66 4.24 12.64 10.72
C ASP A 66 3.73 11.20 10.58
N ILE A 67 4.46 10.38 9.84
CA ILE A 67 4.13 8.97 9.63
C ILE A 67 4.09 8.23 10.97
N GLU A 68 5.11 8.37 11.79
CA GLU A 68 5.16 7.73 13.09
C GLU A 68 4.03 8.16 14.03
N LYS A 69 3.55 9.39 13.90
CA LYS A 69 2.44 9.89 14.73
C LYS A 69 1.07 9.47 14.23
N LYS A 70 0.90 9.38 12.92
CA LYS A 70 -0.43 9.24 12.30
C LYS A 70 -0.75 7.84 11.83
N PHE A 71 0.26 7.05 11.47
CA PHE A 71 0.09 5.70 10.97
C PHE A 71 0.07 4.69 12.12
N ASN A 72 -0.54 3.54 11.87
CA ASN A 72 -0.50 2.42 12.80
C ASN A 72 0.83 1.69 12.70
N PRO A 73 1.53 1.42 13.82
CA PRO A 73 2.72 0.57 13.76
C PRO A 73 2.36 -0.88 13.44
N THR A 74 3.29 -1.60 12.82
CA THR A 74 3.13 -3.04 12.63
C THR A 74 4.37 -3.78 13.11
N SER A 75 4.38 -5.09 13.00
CA SER A 75 5.45 -5.93 13.53
C SER A 75 5.90 -6.98 12.52
N ILE A 76 7.10 -7.51 12.73
CA ILE A 76 7.62 -8.63 11.94
C ILE A 76 6.67 -9.83 12.03
N ASN A 77 6.14 -10.11 13.21
CA ASN A 77 5.21 -11.23 13.41
C ASN A 77 3.93 -11.05 12.60
N TYR A 78 3.36 -9.84 12.60
CA TYR A 78 2.16 -9.56 11.83
C TYR A 78 2.40 -9.72 10.32
N ILE A 79 3.51 -9.20 9.82
CA ILE A 79 3.85 -9.32 8.39
C ILE A 79 4.12 -10.78 8.01
N SER A 80 4.83 -11.52 8.85
CA SER A 80 5.07 -12.95 8.65
C SER A 80 3.76 -13.73 8.48
N ARG A 81 2.79 -13.48 9.35
CA ARG A 81 1.48 -14.11 9.26
C ARG A 81 0.69 -13.65 8.04
N SER A 82 0.73 -12.35 7.73
CA SER A 82 -0.01 -11.78 6.60
C SER A 82 0.45 -12.35 5.26
N LEU A 83 1.74 -12.58 5.09
CA LEU A 83 2.31 -13.11 3.86
C LEU A 83 2.53 -14.63 3.88
N ASP A 84 2.30 -15.27 5.02
CA ASP A 84 2.58 -16.69 5.20
C ASP A 84 4.04 -17.03 4.84
N VAL A 85 4.97 -16.25 5.38
CA VAL A 85 6.41 -16.38 5.17
C VAL A 85 7.09 -16.49 6.54
N PRO A 86 8.11 -17.36 6.71
CA PRO A 86 8.80 -17.52 7.99
C PRO A 86 9.31 -16.20 8.55
N ARG A 87 9.17 -16.04 9.87
CA ARG A 87 9.55 -14.82 10.58
C ARG A 87 10.98 -14.39 10.31
N GLU A 88 11.91 -15.33 10.30
CA GLU A 88 13.33 -15.02 10.09
C GLU A 88 13.61 -14.47 8.69
N THR A 89 12.92 -14.98 7.67
CA THR A 89 13.01 -14.46 6.31
C THR A 89 12.50 -13.03 6.24
N ILE A 90 11.37 -12.75 6.88
CA ILE A 90 10.82 -11.39 6.95
C ILE A 90 11.79 -10.46 7.69
N ARG A 91 12.32 -10.90 8.84
CA ARG A 91 13.26 -10.10 9.63
C ARG A 91 14.48 -9.65 8.81
N ARG A 92 15.08 -10.57 8.06
CA ARG A 92 16.24 -10.26 7.22
C ARG A 92 15.93 -9.23 6.15
N ASN A 93 14.82 -9.41 5.47
CA ASN A 93 14.38 -8.46 4.44
C ASN A 93 14.06 -7.08 5.02
N ILE A 94 13.43 -7.05 6.19
CA ILE A 94 13.11 -5.78 6.87
C ILE A 94 14.37 -5.03 7.26
N LEU A 95 15.41 -5.71 7.76
CA LEU A 95 16.67 -5.06 8.08
C LEU A 95 17.27 -4.36 6.86
N THR A 96 17.26 -5.01 5.71
CA THR A 96 17.74 -4.43 4.45
C THR A 96 16.88 -3.21 4.05
N LEU A 97 15.57 -3.32 4.17
CA LEU A 97 14.66 -2.22 3.83
C LEU A 97 14.83 -1.03 4.76
N VAL A 98 15.11 -1.25 6.04
CA VAL A 98 15.42 -0.18 7.00
C VAL A 98 16.75 0.48 6.63
N ASP A 99 17.78 -0.30 6.30
CA ASP A 99 19.08 0.22 5.88
C ASP A 99 18.97 1.09 4.61
N ASN A 100 18.06 0.73 3.71
CA ASN A 100 17.79 1.49 2.48
C ASN A 100 16.83 2.65 2.70
N SER A 101 16.41 2.91 3.91
CA SER A 101 15.46 3.98 4.28
C SER A 101 14.08 3.82 3.65
N GLU A 102 13.71 2.63 3.23
CA GLU A 102 12.36 2.34 2.72
C GLU A 102 11.37 2.05 3.84
N LEU A 103 11.85 1.52 4.95
CA LEU A 103 11.07 1.32 6.19
C LEU A 103 11.71 2.09 7.34
N ILE A 104 10.87 2.48 8.30
CA ILE A 104 11.27 3.06 9.57
C ILE A 104 11.04 2.01 10.65
N ARG A 105 12.02 1.82 11.52
CA ARG A 105 11.87 0.98 12.71
C ARG A 105 12.00 1.87 13.95
N SER A 106 10.97 1.91 14.76
CA SER A 106 10.95 2.67 16.01
C SER A 106 10.58 1.74 17.17
N ASP A 107 10.59 2.27 18.40
CA ASP A 107 10.15 1.53 19.57
C ASP A 107 8.68 1.07 19.48
N GLU A 108 7.88 1.79 18.69
CA GLU A 108 6.47 1.44 18.51
C GLU A 108 6.25 0.35 17.46
N GLY A 109 7.18 0.19 16.52
CA GLY A 109 7.08 -0.81 15.46
C GLY A 109 7.63 -0.33 14.13
N LEU A 110 7.06 -0.89 13.06
CA LEU A 110 7.49 -0.66 11.69
C LEU A 110 6.52 0.24 10.94
N PHE A 111 7.08 1.12 10.10
CA PHE A 111 6.33 2.01 9.22
C PHE A 111 7.02 2.09 7.86
N VAL A 112 6.25 2.33 6.79
CA VAL A 112 6.85 2.78 5.54
C VAL A 112 7.38 4.19 5.71
N SER A 113 8.46 4.54 5.01
CA SER A 113 9.09 5.86 5.11
C SER A 113 8.47 6.86 4.14
N GLU A 114 8.75 8.14 4.36
CA GLU A 114 8.46 9.20 3.41
C GLU A 114 9.04 8.89 2.03
N LYS A 115 10.28 8.42 1.97
CA LYS A 115 10.96 8.02 0.73
C LYS A 115 10.16 6.97 -0.02
N TRP A 116 9.68 5.93 0.67
CA TRP A 116 8.90 4.85 0.07
C TRP A 116 7.57 5.37 -0.48
N ILE A 117 6.87 6.20 0.29
CA ILE A 117 5.57 6.74 -0.12
C ILE A 117 5.73 7.57 -1.40
N LYS A 118 6.69 8.50 -1.42
CA LYS A 118 6.92 9.36 -2.59
C LYS A 118 7.32 8.57 -3.83
N LYS A 119 8.08 7.50 -3.64
CA LYS A 119 8.52 6.65 -4.75
C LYS A 119 7.39 5.78 -5.31
N ASN A 120 6.47 5.32 -4.48
CA ASN A 120 5.55 4.24 -4.84
C ASN A 120 4.08 4.64 -4.95
N ILE A 121 3.66 5.74 -4.32
CA ILE A 121 2.23 6.06 -4.23
C ILE A 121 1.59 6.27 -5.62
N ASP A 122 2.29 6.92 -6.54
CA ASP A 122 1.76 7.15 -7.89
C ASP A 122 1.62 5.85 -8.68
N LYS A 123 2.55 4.92 -8.49
CA LYS A 123 2.48 3.59 -9.10
C LYS A 123 1.28 2.80 -8.56
N ILE A 124 1.05 2.86 -7.26
CA ILE A 124 -0.10 2.20 -6.63
C ILE A 124 -1.39 2.79 -7.17
N ILE A 125 -1.49 4.11 -7.28
CA ILE A 125 -2.65 4.78 -7.85
C ILE A 125 -2.88 4.32 -9.29
N SER A 126 -1.83 4.24 -10.11
CA SER A 126 -1.93 3.77 -11.49
C SER A 126 -2.42 2.32 -11.56
N GLU A 127 -1.95 1.45 -10.68
CA GLU A 127 -2.41 0.06 -10.61
C GLU A 127 -3.88 -0.03 -10.21
N VAL A 128 -4.33 0.82 -9.28
CA VAL A 128 -5.74 0.90 -8.88
C VAL A 128 -6.60 1.32 -10.08
N ILE A 129 -6.16 2.32 -10.85
CA ILE A 129 -6.87 2.77 -12.05
C ILE A 129 -6.99 1.65 -13.07
N ASP A 130 -5.91 0.93 -13.33
CA ASP A 130 -5.91 -0.21 -14.24
C ASP A 130 -6.90 -1.28 -13.83
N LEU A 131 -6.97 -1.60 -12.54
CA LEU A 131 -7.94 -2.56 -12.00
C LEU A 131 -9.38 -2.10 -12.21
N ILE A 132 -9.65 -0.81 -11.98
CA ILE A 132 -10.98 -0.22 -12.20
C ILE A 132 -11.37 -0.33 -13.67
N ASP A 133 -10.45 0.03 -14.58
CA ASP A 133 -10.70 -0.03 -16.03
C ASP A 133 -10.98 -1.46 -16.50
N LYS A 134 -10.18 -2.42 -16.05
CA LYS A 134 -10.40 -3.85 -16.37
C LYS A 134 -11.72 -4.36 -15.82
N SER A 135 -12.08 -3.98 -14.62
CA SER A 135 -13.34 -4.33 -14.00
C SER A 135 -14.53 -3.78 -14.79
N ASN A 136 -14.45 -2.53 -15.23
CA ASN A 136 -15.47 -1.89 -16.06
C ASN A 136 -15.61 -2.60 -17.42
N ASP A 137 -14.52 -2.94 -18.07
CA ASP A 137 -14.53 -3.68 -19.33
C ASP A 137 -15.17 -5.05 -19.18
N LEU A 138 -14.87 -5.76 -18.11
CA LEU A 138 -15.48 -7.07 -17.82
C LEU A 138 -16.98 -6.92 -17.59
N THR A 139 -17.41 -5.92 -16.84
CA THR A 139 -18.83 -5.65 -16.60
C THR A 139 -19.57 -5.39 -17.92
N LYS A 140 -19.01 -4.60 -18.82
CA LYS A 140 -19.57 -4.33 -20.14
C LYS A 140 -19.72 -5.60 -20.97
N LYS A 141 -18.72 -6.50 -20.93
CA LYS A 141 -18.79 -7.79 -21.64
C LYS A 141 -19.89 -8.68 -21.10
N ILE A 142 -20.09 -8.70 -19.79
CA ILE A 142 -21.16 -9.47 -19.16
C ILE A 142 -22.52 -8.91 -19.57
N ASP A 143 -22.71 -7.60 -19.54
CA ASP A 143 -23.96 -6.94 -19.93
C ASP A 143 -24.33 -7.22 -21.39
N ARG A 144 -23.34 -7.29 -22.29
CA ARG A 144 -23.56 -7.58 -23.70
C ARG A 144 -24.00 -9.02 -23.96
N LYS A 145 -23.69 -9.93 -23.05
CA LYS A 145 -24.05 -11.36 -23.17
C LYS A 145 -25.41 -11.72 -22.55
N SER A 146 -25.93 -10.81 -21.79
CA SER A 146 -27.26 -10.94 -21.19
C SER A 146 -28.31 -10.25 -22.08
#